data_fdd6340be2e8185f0fc4a362cff7b8a8
#
_entry.id   fdd6340be2e8185f0fc4a362cff7b8a8
#
_cell.length_a   1.000
_cell.length_b   1.000
_cell.length_c   1.000
_cell.angle_alpha   90.00
_cell.angle_beta   90.00
_cell.angle_gamma   90.00
#
_symmetry.space_group_name_H-M   'P 1'
#
loop_
_entity.id
_entity.type
_entity.pdbx_description
1 polymer ?
#
loop_
_entity_poly.entity_id
_entity_poly.type
_entity_poly.pdbx_seq_one_letter_code
_entity_poly.pdbx_strand_id
1 'polypeptide(L)'
;TASLGGNPLETDAWQLDAVSAGMQKCLGGPSGTSPITLSPRMEEVIRRRRCIEQGIRTDAHHDGVDEMIYSNYFDLGMVMDYWGPERLNHHTEATSALFAARECARLILQEGLDNGIARHKLHGDALLKGIQAMGLETFGDLRHKMNNVLGVVIPNGVNGDQVRKLMLEDFGIEIGTSFGPLHGKVWRIGTMGYNARKDCVMQTLSALEAVLNYLRFTTTQGAAMQA
;
A
#
# COMPACT_ATOMS: atom_id res chain seq x y z
N THR A 1 -4.24 -2.23 -3.56
CA THR A 1 -3.73 -2.73 -2.26
C THR A 1 -3.11 -1.64 -1.38
N ALA A 2 -2.59 -0.54 -1.95
CA ALA A 2 -1.87 0.48 -1.19
C ALA A 2 -2.73 1.69 -0.79
N SER A 3 -3.99 1.78 -1.23
CA SER A 3 -4.80 2.99 -1.14
C SER A 3 -5.75 3.02 0.07
N LEU A 4 -6.20 1.87 0.56
CA LEU A 4 -7.17 1.81 1.65
C LEU A 4 -6.68 2.56 2.89
N GLY A 5 -7.49 3.51 3.37
CA GLY A 5 -7.17 4.39 4.50
C GLY A 5 -6.35 5.64 4.16
N GLY A 6 -5.82 5.76 2.93
CA GLY A 6 -5.04 6.93 2.48
C GLY A 6 -5.62 7.63 1.24
N ASN A 7 -6.53 6.96 0.53
CA ASN A 7 -7.23 7.51 -0.63
C ASN A 7 -8.70 7.07 -0.58
N PRO A 8 -9.61 7.82 -1.18
CA PRO A 8 -10.99 7.37 -1.33
C PRO A 8 -11.08 6.02 -2.05
N LEU A 9 -11.97 5.17 -1.58
CA LEU A 9 -12.25 3.85 -2.17
C LEU A 9 -13.74 3.57 -2.03
N GLU A 10 -14.49 3.82 -3.10
CA GLU A 10 -15.94 3.72 -3.16
C GLU A 10 -16.35 2.37 -3.79
N THR A 11 -16.11 1.27 -3.07
CA THR A 11 -16.27 -0.09 -3.61
C THR A 11 -17.65 -0.35 -4.20
N ASP A 12 -18.70 0.07 -3.51
CA ASP A 12 -20.08 -0.16 -3.94
C ASP A 12 -20.48 0.79 -5.08
N ALA A 13 -20.14 2.08 -4.98
CA ALA A 13 -20.42 3.06 -6.01
C ALA A 13 -19.69 2.74 -7.34
N TRP A 14 -18.48 2.19 -7.24
CA TRP A 14 -17.72 1.75 -8.41
C TRP A 14 -18.05 0.32 -8.86
N GLN A 15 -18.95 -0.35 -8.16
CA GLN A 15 -19.38 -1.72 -8.45
C GLN A 15 -18.21 -2.72 -8.58
N LEU A 16 -17.22 -2.61 -7.67
CA LEU A 16 -16.05 -3.48 -7.67
C LEU A 16 -16.42 -4.89 -7.18
N ASP A 17 -15.98 -5.90 -7.92
CA ASP A 17 -16.27 -7.30 -7.58
C ASP A 17 -15.40 -7.84 -6.45
N ALA A 18 -14.14 -7.39 -6.38
CA ALA A 18 -13.21 -7.82 -5.35
C ALA A 18 -12.21 -6.70 -5.04
N VAL A 19 -11.96 -6.46 -3.77
CA VAL A 19 -10.93 -5.53 -3.31
C VAL A 19 -10.09 -6.19 -2.23
N SER A 20 -8.77 -6.13 -2.38
CA SER A 20 -7.82 -6.53 -1.35
C SER A 20 -6.91 -5.37 -0.96
N ALA A 21 -6.50 -5.33 0.30
CA ALA A 21 -5.59 -4.31 0.81
C ALA A 21 -4.44 -4.93 1.61
N GLY A 22 -3.30 -4.25 1.62
CA GLY A 22 -2.16 -4.65 2.45
C GLY A 22 -2.17 -3.90 3.78
N MET A 23 -2.11 -4.63 4.90
CA MET A 23 -2.03 -4.02 6.23
C MET A 23 -0.80 -3.13 6.41
N GLN A 24 0.33 -3.45 5.75
CA GLN A 24 1.59 -2.71 5.81
C GLN A 24 1.61 -1.42 4.97
N LYS A 25 0.47 -0.99 4.46
CA LYS A 25 0.31 0.26 3.69
C LYS A 25 -0.34 1.33 4.57
N CYS A 26 -1.32 2.06 4.07
CA CYS A 26 -1.95 3.14 4.83
C CYS A 26 -2.67 2.68 6.10
N LEU A 27 -3.00 1.39 6.21
CA LEU A 27 -3.54 0.81 7.44
C LEU A 27 -2.52 0.75 8.59
N GLY A 28 -1.21 0.83 8.28
CA GLY A 28 -0.14 1.04 9.26
C GLY A 28 0.24 -0.18 10.11
N GLY A 29 -0.18 -1.38 9.71
CA GLY A 29 0.11 -2.63 10.42
C GLY A 29 1.27 -3.42 9.83
N PRO A 30 1.61 -4.58 10.39
CA PRO A 30 2.57 -5.51 9.82
C PRO A 30 2.00 -6.20 8.58
N SER A 31 2.88 -6.74 7.74
CA SER A 31 2.50 -7.69 6.69
C SER A 31 2.07 -9.04 7.28
N GLY A 32 1.41 -9.88 6.47
CA GLY A 32 1.00 -11.24 6.86
C GLY A 32 -0.52 -11.45 6.91
N THR A 33 -1.30 -10.38 6.90
CA THR A 33 -2.77 -10.41 6.81
C THR A 33 -3.23 -9.37 5.81
N SER A 34 -4.22 -9.72 5.01
CA SER A 34 -4.80 -8.81 4.01
C SER A 34 -6.31 -8.89 4.06
N PRO A 35 -7.01 -7.78 4.37
CA PRO A 35 -8.45 -7.74 4.24
C PRO A 35 -8.85 -7.87 2.78
N ILE A 36 -9.92 -8.61 2.53
CA ILE A 36 -10.57 -8.76 1.23
C ILE A 36 -12.07 -8.55 1.39
N THR A 37 -12.68 -7.88 0.44
CA THR A 37 -14.14 -7.81 0.29
C THR A 37 -14.55 -8.29 -1.09
N LEU A 38 -15.71 -8.92 -1.17
CA LEU A 38 -16.25 -9.50 -2.39
C LEU A 38 -17.68 -9.00 -2.60
N SER A 39 -18.07 -8.79 -3.86
CA SER A 39 -19.46 -8.54 -4.20
C SER A 39 -20.27 -9.85 -4.17
N PRO A 40 -21.61 -9.79 -3.99
CA PRO A 40 -22.46 -11.00 -4.10
C PRO A 40 -22.30 -11.72 -5.44
N ARG A 41 -22.10 -10.97 -6.52
CA ARG A 41 -21.83 -11.54 -7.85
C ARG A 41 -20.52 -12.33 -7.88
N MET A 42 -19.46 -11.81 -7.25
CA MET A 42 -18.18 -12.51 -7.17
C MET A 42 -18.26 -13.74 -6.27
N GLU A 43 -18.97 -13.67 -5.15
CA GLU A 43 -19.21 -14.83 -4.30
C GLU A 43 -19.89 -15.97 -5.06
N GLU A 44 -20.90 -15.66 -5.87
CA GLU A 44 -21.58 -16.64 -6.70
C GLU A 44 -20.62 -17.30 -7.72
N VAL A 45 -19.76 -16.50 -8.38
CA VAL A 45 -18.74 -17.03 -9.30
C VAL A 45 -17.78 -17.96 -8.58
N ILE A 46 -17.28 -17.58 -7.40
CA ILE A 46 -16.37 -18.40 -6.59
C ILE A 46 -17.05 -19.72 -6.23
N ARG A 47 -18.29 -19.67 -5.72
CA ARG A 47 -19.03 -20.87 -5.30
C ARG A 47 -19.28 -21.83 -6.45
N ARG A 48 -19.58 -21.35 -7.65
CA ARG A 48 -19.75 -22.20 -8.83
C ARG A 48 -18.45 -22.86 -9.30
N ARG A 49 -17.29 -22.29 -8.98
CA ARG A 49 -15.97 -22.80 -9.38
C ARG A 49 -15.32 -23.72 -8.35
N ARG A 50 -15.98 -23.98 -7.23
CA ARG A 50 -15.45 -24.84 -6.17
C ARG A 50 -15.46 -26.30 -6.58
N CYS A 51 -14.38 -27.00 -6.22
CA CYS A 51 -14.34 -28.47 -6.25
C CYS A 51 -14.02 -29.08 -4.87
N ILE A 52 -13.99 -28.23 -3.83
CA ILE A 52 -13.78 -28.66 -2.44
C ILE A 52 -14.93 -28.10 -1.61
N GLU A 53 -15.67 -28.99 -0.95
CA GLU A 53 -16.77 -28.65 -0.06
C GLU A 53 -16.54 -29.26 1.31
N GLN A 54 -16.74 -28.49 2.37
CA GLN A 54 -16.53 -28.93 3.76
C GLN A 54 -15.17 -29.64 3.98
N GLY A 55 -14.12 -29.18 3.27
CA GLY A 55 -12.79 -29.80 3.33
C GLY A 55 -12.62 -31.09 2.52
N ILE A 56 -13.65 -31.54 1.81
CA ILE A 56 -13.65 -32.76 1.00
C ILE A 56 -13.68 -32.40 -0.47
N ARG A 57 -12.77 -32.95 -1.25
CA ARG A 57 -12.78 -32.79 -2.71
C ARG A 57 -13.96 -33.55 -3.29
N THR A 58 -14.75 -32.86 -4.08
CA THR A 58 -15.87 -33.47 -4.82
C THR A 58 -15.51 -33.57 -6.30
N ASP A 59 -15.98 -34.60 -6.96
CA ASP A 59 -15.89 -34.77 -8.42
C ASP A 59 -17.13 -34.17 -9.13
N ALA A 60 -17.88 -33.34 -8.44
CA ALA A 60 -19.04 -32.66 -9.01
C ALA A 60 -18.65 -31.83 -10.22
N HIS A 61 -19.16 -32.17 -11.38
CA HIS A 61 -19.10 -31.34 -12.57
C HIS A 61 -20.09 -30.20 -12.41
N HIS A 62 -19.60 -28.98 -12.44
CA HIS A 62 -20.44 -27.81 -12.55
C HIS A 62 -20.61 -27.49 -14.03
N ASP A 63 -21.75 -27.77 -14.59
CA ASP A 63 -22.09 -27.52 -15.99
C ASP A 63 -21.87 -26.02 -16.31
N GLY A 64 -21.08 -25.74 -17.36
CA GLY A 64 -20.81 -24.39 -17.86
C GLY A 64 -19.71 -23.62 -17.14
N VAL A 65 -18.83 -24.28 -16.37
CA VAL A 65 -17.65 -23.68 -15.77
C VAL A 65 -16.39 -24.31 -16.37
N ASP A 66 -15.63 -23.51 -17.15
CA ASP A 66 -14.43 -23.99 -17.84
C ASP A 66 -13.23 -24.20 -16.91
N GLU A 67 -13.19 -23.50 -15.78
CA GLU A 67 -12.08 -23.56 -14.84
C GLU A 67 -12.55 -23.71 -13.39
N MET A 68 -12.06 -24.74 -12.73
CA MET A 68 -12.37 -25.05 -11.34
C MET A 68 -11.23 -24.59 -10.40
N ILE A 69 -11.58 -24.30 -9.14
CA ILE A 69 -10.61 -23.99 -8.09
C ILE A 69 -10.14 -25.29 -7.45
N TYR A 70 -8.91 -25.71 -7.76
CA TYR A 70 -8.33 -26.97 -7.25
C TYR A 70 -7.50 -26.80 -5.97
N SER A 71 -7.17 -25.57 -5.59
CA SER A 71 -6.41 -25.32 -4.38
C SER A 71 -7.34 -25.27 -3.17
N ASN A 72 -7.07 -26.06 -2.15
CA ASN A 72 -7.76 -25.93 -0.87
C ASN A 72 -7.35 -24.63 -0.14
N TYR A 73 -6.06 -24.29 -0.16
CA TYR A 73 -5.54 -23.15 0.59
C TYR A 73 -5.90 -21.79 -0.05
N PHE A 74 -5.92 -21.73 -1.38
CA PHE A 74 -6.24 -20.50 -2.12
C PHE A 74 -7.70 -20.46 -2.61
N ASP A 75 -8.58 -21.26 -2.02
CA ASP A 75 -10.01 -21.22 -2.30
C ASP A 75 -10.71 -20.21 -1.38
N LEU A 76 -11.10 -19.05 -1.93
CA LEU A 76 -11.86 -18.05 -1.18
C LEU A 76 -13.21 -18.56 -0.68
N GLY A 77 -13.81 -19.55 -1.35
CA GLY A 77 -15.01 -20.21 -0.87
C GLY A 77 -14.79 -20.95 0.45
N MET A 78 -13.66 -21.64 0.56
CA MET A 78 -13.24 -22.30 1.82
C MET A 78 -12.94 -21.25 2.93
N VAL A 79 -12.30 -20.14 2.57
CA VAL A 79 -12.03 -19.05 3.52
C VAL A 79 -13.33 -18.41 4.00
N MET A 80 -14.30 -18.19 3.13
CA MET A 80 -15.62 -17.65 3.52
C MET A 80 -16.36 -18.60 4.48
N ASP A 81 -16.31 -19.89 4.25
CA ASP A 81 -16.93 -20.89 5.13
C ASP A 81 -16.23 -20.93 6.51
N TYR A 82 -14.91 -20.78 6.55
CA TYR A 82 -14.14 -20.69 7.80
C TYR A 82 -14.53 -19.46 8.64
N TRP A 83 -14.70 -18.31 8.00
CA TRP A 83 -15.12 -17.07 8.67
C TRP A 83 -16.65 -16.93 8.79
N GLY A 84 -17.39 -17.85 8.18
CA GLY A 84 -18.84 -17.91 8.24
C GLY A 84 -19.39 -18.46 9.56
N PRO A 85 -20.71 -18.60 9.69
CA PRO A 85 -21.36 -19.08 10.91
C PRO A 85 -20.92 -20.49 11.34
N GLU A 86 -20.65 -21.35 10.36
CA GLU A 86 -20.29 -22.77 10.59
C GLU A 86 -18.86 -22.95 11.09
N ARG A 87 -17.99 -21.95 10.84
CA ARG A 87 -16.58 -21.91 11.27
C ARG A 87 -15.82 -23.18 10.92
N LEU A 88 -15.97 -23.64 9.68
CA LEU A 88 -15.28 -24.82 9.17
C LEU A 88 -13.76 -24.55 9.14
N ASN A 89 -12.99 -25.32 9.90
CA ASN A 89 -11.54 -25.12 9.98
C ASN A 89 -10.87 -25.29 8.62
N HIS A 90 -10.10 -24.30 8.21
CA HIS A 90 -9.41 -24.25 6.92
C HIS A 90 -7.87 -24.24 7.08
N HIS A 91 -7.34 -23.40 7.94
CA HIS A 91 -5.90 -23.27 8.19
C HIS A 91 -5.63 -22.71 9.59
N THR A 92 -4.37 -22.77 10.00
CA THR A 92 -3.94 -22.09 11.24
C THR A 92 -3.72 -20.62 10.96
N GLU A 93 -4.48 -19.79 11.63
CA GLU A 93 -4.44 -18.33 11.48
C GLU A 93 -3.15 -17.72 11.99
N ALA A 94 -2.70 -16.67 11.31
CA ALA A 94 -1.62 -15.80 11.76
C ALA A 94 -2.11 -14.89 12.91
N THR A 95 -2.34 -15.45 14.09
CA THR A 95 -3.05 -14.83 15.21
C THR A 95 -2.48 -13.47 15.60
N SER A 96 -1.15 -13.35 15.70
CA SER A 96 -0.49 -12.07 16.02
C SER A 96 -0.77 -11.00 14.95
N ALA A 97 -0.78 -11.37 13.67
CA ALA A 97 -1.11 -10.44 12.59
C ALA A 97 -2.59 -10.03 12.62
N LEU A 98 -3.50 -10.93 13.02
CA LEU A 98 -4.93 -10.61 13.21
C LEU A 98 -5.15 -9.65 14.37
N PHE A 99 -4.46 -9.82 15.50
CA PHE A 99 -4.51 -8.85 16.61
C PHE A 99 -4.00 -7.48 16.16
N ALA A 100 -2.91 -7.42 15.40
CA ALA A 100 -2.42 -6.17 14.84
C ALA A 100 -3.42 -5.55 13.83
N ALA A 101 -4.04 -6.35 12.98
CA ALA A 101 -5.08 -5.89 12.05
C ALA A 101 -6.29 -5.30 12.79
N ARG A 102 -6.74 -5.95 13.86
CA ARG A 102 -7.81 -5.44 14.74
C ARG A 102 -7.45 -4.07 15.32
N GLU A 103 -6.20 -3.91 15.78
CA GLU A 103 -5.75 -2.64 16.36
C GLU A 103 -5.67 -1.54 15.28
N CYS A 104 -5.17 -1.85 14.09
CA CYS A 104 -5.18 -0.92 12.96
C CYS A 104 -6.59 -0.46 12.61
N ALA A 105 -7.55 -1.39 12.55
CA ALA A 105 -8.95 -1.06 12.30
C ALA A 105 -9.53 -0.18 13.40
N ARG A 106 -9.23 -0.48 14.67
CA ARG A 106 -9.66 0.32 15.81
C ARG A 106 -9.14 1.75 15.73
N LEU A 107 -7.86 1.93 15.41
CA LEU A 107 -7.24 3.25 15.29
C LEU A 107 -7.84 4.06 14.13
N ILE A 108 -8.10 3.43 12.98
CA ILE A 108 -8.74 4.08 11.84
C ILE A 108 -10.18 4.50 12.17
N LEU A 109 -10.92 3.65 12.86
CA LEU A 109 -12.28 4.00 13.31
C LEU A 109 -12.26 5.14 14.33
N GLN A 110 -11.27 5.19 15.20
CA GLN A 110 -11.09 6.28 16.16
C GLN A 110 -10.68 7.60 15.49
N GLU A 111 -9.78 7.56 14.52
CA GLU A 111 -9.39 8.74 13.72
C GLU A 111 -10.52 9.21 12.81
N GLY A 112 -11.30 8.29 12.28
CA GLY A 112 -12.26 8.50 11.20
C GLY A 112 -11.59 8.34 9.83
N LEU A 113 -12.24 7.58 8.94
CA LEU A 113 -11.67 7.26 7.62
C LEU A 113 -11.37 8.53 6.81
N ASP A 114 -12.29 9.48 6.77
CA ASP A 114 -12.11 10.75 6.04
C ASP A 114 -10.95 11.57 6.60
N ASN A 115 -10.79 11.60 7.92
CA ASN A 115 -9.66 12.27 8.57
C ASN A 115 -8.33 11.59 8.21
N GLY A 116 -8.30 10.26 8.20
CA GLY A 116 -7.13 9.50 7.76
C GLY A 116 -6.75 9.80 6.30
N ILE A 117 -7.73 9.86 5.39
CA ILE A 117 -7.54 10.23 3.99
C ILE A 117 -7.03 11.67 3.87
N ALA A 118 -7.64 12.61 4.59
CA ALA A 118 -7.22 14.01 4.59
C ALA A 118 -5.79 14.19 5.12
N ARG A 119 -5.42 13.45 6.18
CA ARG A 119 -4.07 13.43 6.73
C ARG A 119 -3.05 12.93 5.70
N HIS A 120 -3.33 11.83 5.01
CA HIS A 120 -2.44 11.32 3.95
C HIS A 120 -2.31 12.33 2.80
N LYS A 121 -3.42 12.95 2.39
CA LYS A 121 -3.39 13.98 1.34
C LYS A 121 -2.52 15.16 1.74
N LEU A 122 -2.73 15.72 2.94
CA LEU A 122 -1.95 16.85 3.44
C LEU A 122 -0.45 16.57 3.41
N HIS A 123 -0.03 15.43 3.94
CA HIS A 123 1.40 15.10 4.05
C HIS A 123 2.00 14.65 2.71
N GLY A 124 1.20 13.99 1.85
CA GLY A 124 1.62 13.68 0.49
C GLY A 124 1.79 14.92 -0.39
N ASP A 125 0.92 15.91 -0.23
CA ASP A 125 1.02 17.19 -0.95
C ASP A 125 2.20 18.04 -0.41
N ALA A 126 2.44 18.04 0.90
CA ALA A 126 3.61 18.69 1.50
C ALA A 126 4.93 18.06 1.00
N LEU A 127 5.01 16.72 0.95
CA LEU A 127 6.16 16.04 0.36
C LEU A 127 6.37 16.45 -1.11
N LEU A 128 5.30 16.44 -1.91
CA LEU A 128 5.36 16.83 -3.33
C LEU A 128 5.92 18.26 -3.50
N LYS A 129 5.38 19.21 -2.75
CA LYS A 129 5.82 20.61 -2.81
C LYS A 129 7.28 20.76 -2.39
N GLY A 130 7.70 20.11 -1.32
CA GLY A 130 9.09 20.13 -0.88
C GLY A 130 10.06 19.55 -1.92
N ILE A 131 9.70 18.42 -2.56
CA ILE A 131 10.47 17.82 -3.65
C ILE A 131 10.59 18.78 -4.85
N GLN A 132 9.49 19.40 -5.25
CA GLN A 132 9.49 20.37 -6.35
C GLN A 132 10.30 21.63 -6.02
N ALA A 133 10.23 22.11 -4.78
CA ALA A 133 11.00 23.28 -4.33
C ALA A 133 12.52 23.03 -4.32
N MET A 134 12.96 21.79 -4.14
CA MET A 134 14.35 21.39 -4.32
C MET A 134 14.80 21.33 -5.79
N GLY A 135 13.91 21.56 -6.74
CA GLY A 135 14.19 21.45 -8.18
C GLY A 135 14.19 20.02 -8.70
N LEU A 136 13.62 19.07 -7.95
CA LEU A 136 13.52 17.68 -8.38
C LEU A 136 12.25 17.46 -9.21
N GLU A 137 12.40 16.68 -10.28
CA GLU A 137 11.29 16.25 -11.13
C GLU A 137 10.52 15.10 -10.48
N THR A 138 9.20 15.11 -10.62
CA THR A 138 8.33 14.04 -10.15
C THR A 138 7.86 13.17 -11.31
N PHE A 139 7.76 11.87 -11.05
CA PHE A 139 7.32 10.88 -12.04
C PHE A 139 5.81 10.68 -11.99
N GLY A 140 5.18 10.67 -13.16
CA GLY A 140 3.78 10.36 -13.36
C GLY A 140 2.88 11.58 -13.54
N ASP A 141 1.59 11.32 -13.76
CA ASP A 141 0.57 12.38 -13.88
C ASP A 141 0.10 12.81 -12.50
N LEU A 142 0.46 14.00 -12.09
CA LEU A 142 0.12 14.56 -10.77
C LEU A 142 -1.40 14.72 -10.55
N ARG A 143 -2.21 14.77 -11.61
CA ARG A 143 -3.68 14.82 -11.50
C ARG A 143 -4.27 13.51 -10.98
N HIS A 144 -3.54 12.41 -11.17
CA HIS A 144 -3.94 11.06 -10.79
C HIS A 144 -2.99 10.43 -9.76
N LYS A 145 -2.23 11.28 -9.05
CA LYS A 145 -1.30 10.85 -8.00
C LYS A 145 -2.05 10.30 -6.80
N MET A 146 -1.57 9.19 -6.25
CA MET A 146 -1.99 8.71 -4.93
C MET A 146 -1.49 9.65 -3.82
N ASN A 147 -2.24 9.77 -2.72
CA ASN A 147 -1.86 10.61 -1.59
C ASN A 147 -0.62 10.10 -0.85
N ASN A 148 -0.37 8.82 -0.89
CA ASN A 148 0.51 8.10 0.03
C ASN A 148 1.83 7.64 -0.59
N VAL A 149 2.09 7.93 -1.86
CA VAL A 149 3.37 7.63 -2.53
C VAL A 149 3.68 8.65 -3.61
N LEU A 150 4.94 9.04 -3.67
CA LEU A 150 5.48 9.96 -4.69
C LEU A 150 6.64 9.29 -5.42
N GLY A 151 6.59 9.28 -6.75
CA GLY A 151 7.72 8.95 -7.60
C GLY A 151 8.58 10.19 -7.82
N VAL A 152 9.88 10.11 -7.58
CA VAL A 152 10.84 11.18 -7.78
C VAL A 152 11.88 10.73 -8.80
N VAL A 153 12.04 11.46 -9.88
CA VAL A 153 13.03 11.14 -10.91
C VAL A 153 14.43 11.37 -10.35
N ILE A 154 15.29 10.37 -10.51
CA ILE A 154 16.69 10.48 -10.08
C ILE A 154 17.39 11.45 -11.03
N PRO A 155 17.98 12.54 -10.53
CA PRO A 155 18.65 13.54 -11.38
C PRO A 155 19.82 12.93 -12.16
N ASN A 156 20.06 13.44 -13.36
CA ASN A 156 21.20 13.02 -14.14
C ASN A 156 22.53 13.26 -13.38
N GLY A 157 23.38 12.25 -13.40
CA GLY A 157 24.68 12.28 -12.70
C GLY A 157 24.61 11.91 -11.23
N VAL A 158 23.42 11.71 -10.64
CA VAL A 158 23.25 11.25 -9.26
C VAL A 158 23.14 9.71 -9.24
N ASN A 159 23.93 9.09 -8.38
CA ASN A 159 23.78 7.67 -8.09
C ASN A 159 22.65 7.43 -7.09
N GLY A 160 21.50 6.94 -7.61
CA GLY A 160 20.29 6.76 -6.82
C GLY A 160 20.42 5.76 -5.67
N ASP A 161 21.24 4.72 -5.82
CA ASP A 161 21.46 3.73 -4.77
C ASP A 161 22.39 4.28 -3.68
N GLN A 162 23.35 5.14 -4.03
CA GLN A 162 24.18 5.83 -3.06
C GLN A 162 23.36 6.81 -2.22
N VAL A 163 22.40 7.52 -2.82
CA VAL A 163 21.45 8.37 -2.08
C VAL A 163 20.67 7.54 -1.09
N ARG A 164 20.08 6.43 -1.51
CA ARG A 164 19.32 5.54 -0.64
C ARG A 164 20.16 4.99 0.52
N LYS A 165 21.39 4.61 0.23
CA LYS A 165 22.34 4.12 1.25
C LYS A 165 22.60 5.18 2.32
N LEU A 166 22.96 6.40 1.92
CA LEU A 166 23.24 7.51 2.85
C LEU A 166 21.98 7.92 3.64
N MET A 167 20.81 7.97 2.99
CA MET A 167 19.54 8.23 3.68
C MET A 167 19.29 7.20 4.80
N LEU A 168 19.59 5.94 4.55
CA LEU A 168 19.38 4.87 5.54
C LEU A 168 20.47 4.89 6.64
N GLU A 169 21.74 4.97 6.27
CA GLU A 169 22.87 4.82 7.21
C GLU A 169 23.04 6.06 8.10
N ASP A 170 22.90 7.28 7.54
CA ASP A 170 23.16 8.52 8.27
C ASP A 170 21.89 9.10 8.92
N PHE A 171 20.71 8.83 8.37
CA PHE A 171 19.45 9.43 8.83
C PHE A 171 18.41 8.41 9.30
N GLY A 172 18.63 7.12 9.12
CA GLY A 172 17.68 6.08 9.48
C GLY A 172 16.40 6.08 8.62
N ILE A 173 16.47 6.65 7.40
CA ILE A 173 15.32 6.82 6.51
C ILE A 173 15.50 5.94 5.27
N GLU A 174 14.62 4.95 5.11
CA GLU A 174 14.60 4.12 3.92
C GLU A 174 13.62 4.68 2.89
N ILE A 175 14.12 4.97 1.67
CA ILE A 175 13.30 5.29 0.50
C ILE A 175 13.37 4.16 -0.51
N GLY A 176 12.24 3.91 -1.21
CA GLY A 176 12.13 2.79 -2.13
C GLY A 176 12.78 3.04 -3.49
N THR A 177 13.30 1.96 -4.10
CA THR A 177 13.63 1.94 -5.53
C THR A 177 12.43 1.57 -6.38
N SER A 178 12.53 1.74 -7.69
CA SER A 178 11.54 1.28 -8.67
C SER A 178 11.97 -0.03 -9.34
N PHE A 179 11.06 -0.64 -10.09
CA PHE A 179 11.26 -1.93 -10.75
C PHE A 179 11.11 -1.82 -12.27
N GLY A 180 11.56 -2.86 -12.97
CA GLY A 180 11.46 -2.96 -14.44
C GLY A 180 12.09 -1.77 -15.14
N PRO A 181 11.43 -1.16 -16.12
CA PRO A 181 11.98 -0.05 -16.91
C PRO A 181 12.35 1.20 -16.10
N LEU A 182 11.83 1.33 -14.89
CA LEU A 182 12.08 2.45 -13.98
C LEU A 182 13.18 2.17 -12.94
N HIS A 183 13.73 0.97 -12.94
CA HIS A 183 14.83 0.61 -12.04
C HIS A 183 16.03 1.57 -12.22
N GLY A 184 16.53 2.13 -11.14
CA GLY A 184 17.61 3.10 -11.14
C GLY A 184 17.27 4.48 -11.73
N LYS A 185 16.00 4.75 -12.09
CA LYS A 185 15.56 6.04 -12.65
C LYS A 185 14.62 6.83 -11.74
N VAL A 186 13.91 6.14 -10.83
CA VAL A 186 12.90 6.74 -9.97
C VAL A 186 13.01 6.21 -8.55
N TRP A 187 13.07 7.09 -7.58
CA TRP A 187 12.80 6.75 -6.19
C TRP A 187 11.30 6.76 -5.93
N ARG A 188 10.87 5.96 -4.94
CA ARG A 188 9.52 6.01 -4.40
C ARG A 188 9.59 6.41 -2.94
N ILE A 189 8.97 7.53 -2.61
CA ILE A 189 8.89 8.04 -1.24
C ILE A 189 7.46 7.89 -0.76
N GLY A 190 7.27 7.18 0.34
CA GLY A 190 5.95 6.85 0.90
C GLY A 190 5.61 7.69 2.12
N THR A 191 4.38 8.23 2.15
CA THR A 191 3.76 8.84 3.31
C THR A 191 2.56 7.98 3.72
N MET A 192 2.85 6.77 4.24
CA MET A 192 1.83 5.75 4.51
C MET A 192 1.62 5.53 6.00
N GLY A 193 0.35 5.37 6.41
CA GLY A 193 -0.01 5.02 7.78
C GLY A 193 0.56 6.02 8.79
N TYR A 194 1.34 5.53 9.72
CA TYR A 194 1.96 6.36 10.77
C TYR A 194 3.01 7.35 10.23
N ASN A 195 3.57 7.12 9.04
CA ASN A 195 4.53 8.04 8.41
C ASN A 195 3.87 9.24 7.71
N ALA A 196 2.54 9.26 7.57
CA ALA A 196 1.82 10.43 7.10
C ALA A 196 1.72 11.48 8.22
N ARG A 197 2.86 12.08 8.61
CA ARG A 197 3.01 13.07 9.70
C ARG A 197 4.00 14.15 9.31
N LYS A 198 3.82 15.33 9.89
CA LYS A 198 4.65 16.51 9.66
C LYS A 198 6.14 16.24 9.89
N ASP A 199 6.48 15.65 11.03
CA ASP A 199 7.87 15.35 11.42
C ASP A 199 8.56 14.40 10.43
N CYS A 200 7.86 13.32 10.01
CA CYS A 200 8.39 12.37 9.03
C CYS A 200 8.65 13.04 7.67
N VAL A 201 7.72 13.86 7.19
CA VAL A 201 7.90 14.58 5.91
C VAL A 201 9.06 15.55 6.00
N MET A 202 9.14 16.37 7.05
CA MET A 202 10.21 17.35 7.25
C MET A 202 11.58 16.68 7.37
N GLN A 203 11.69 15.61 8.16
CA GLN A 203 12.93 14.85 8.29
C GLN A 203 13.38 14.25 6.96
N THR A 204 12.44 13.65 6.19
CA THR A 204 12.75 13.06 4.89
C THR A 204 13.24 14.11 3.89
N LEU A 205 12.57 15.24 3.81
CA LEU A 205 12.98 16.36 2.92
C LEU A 205 14.34 16.92 3.30
N SER A 206 14.57 17.17 4.60
CA SER A 206 15.86 17.70 5.09
C SER A 206 17.01 16.71 4.85
N ALA A 207 16.79 15.43 5.11
CA ALA A 207 17.79 14.39 4.88
C ALA A 207 18.12 14.24 3.38
N LEU A 208 17.09 14.22 2.52
CA LEU A 208 17.30 14.14 1.09
C LEU A 208 18.08 15.35 0.54
N GLU A 209 17.74 16.55 0.98
CA GLU A 209 18.47 17.77 0.64
C GLU A 209 19.94 17.69 1.06
N ALA A 210 20.21 17.28 2.30
CA ALA A 210 21.55 17.12 2.82
C ALA A 210 22.38 16.11 2.02
N VAL A 211 21.81 14.94 1.73
CA VAL A 211 22.47 13.87 0.95
C VAL A 211 22.75 14.33 -0.49
N LEU A 212 21.79 14.97 -1.16
CA LEU A 212 21.97 15.47 -2.52
C LEU A 212 23.10 16.54 -2.58
N ASN A 213 23.13 17.49 -1.65
CA ASN A 213 24.17 18.51 -1.57
C ASN A 213 25.55 17.87 -1.26
N TYR A 214 25.62 16.88 -0.38
CA TYR A 214 26.84 16.12 -0.11
C TYR A 214 27.37 15.42 -1.38
N LEU A 215 26.48 14.90 -2.19
CA LEU A 215 26.80 14.28 -3.49
C LEU A 215 26.98 15.31 -4.63
N ARG A 216 27.08 16.59 -4.30
CA ARG A 216 27.31 17.70 -5.23
C ARG A 216 26.19 17.95 -6.25
N PHE A 217 24.98 17.47 -5.96
CA PHE A 217 23.77 17.90 -6.65
C PHE A 217 23.21 19.11 -5.90
N THR A 218 23.33 20.29 -6.48
CA THR A 218 22.94 21.54 -5.82
C THR A 218 21.42 21.68 -5.80
N THR A 219 20.85 21.70 -4.62
CA THR A 219 19.45 22.09 -4.37
C THR A 219 19.40 23.54 -3.87
N THR A 220 18.23 24.17 -3.93
CA THR A 220 18.03 25.46 -3.27
C THR A 220 17.91 25.18 -1.77
N GLN A 221 18.94 25.58 -1.01
CA GLN A 221 19.03 25.28 0.42
C GLN A 221 17.83 25.81 1.21
N GLY A 222 17.19 24.91 1.96
CA GLY A 222 16.03 25.23 2.81
C GLY A 222 14.73 25.45 2.04
N ALA A 223 14.71 25.38 0.70
CA ALA A 223 13.51 25.61 -0.10
C ALA A 223 12.41 24.60 0.21
N ALA A 224 12.79 23.35 0.46
CA ALA A 224 11.83 22.29 0.82
C ALA A 224 11.08 22.56 2.14
N MET A 225 11.68 23.30 3.06
CA MET A 225 11.09 23.64 4.35
C MET A 225 10.22 24.90 4.30
N GLN A 226 10.36 25.71 3.25
CA GLN A 226 9.61 26.94 3.06
C GLN A 226 8.36 26.74 2.18
N ALA A 227 8.30 25.65 1.44
CA ALA A 227 7.24 25.30 0.52
C ALA A 227 6.04 24.61 1.20
#